data_60153be917e529a8f80a7f667b7293dc
#
_entry.id   60153be917e529a8f80a7f667b7293dc
#
_cell.length_a   1.000
_cell.length_b   1.000
_cell.length_c   1.000
_cell.angle_alpha   90.00
_cell.angle_beta   90.00
_cell.angle_gamma   90.00
#
_symmetry.space_group_name_H-M   'P 1'
#
loop_
_entity.id
_entity.type
_entity.pdbx_description
1 polymer ?
#
loop_
_entity_poly.entity_id
_entity_poly.type
_entity_poly.pdbx_seq_one_letter_code
_entity_poly.pdbx_strand_id
1 'polypeptide(L)'
;SRSFPLGTVRLLDGNVSEDTWKEAEEWIKDTVGNLKNISLIGSGGNINKLFKMSGKLPGKTLTVRYIQSYYDFLNSMSYEERISNLDLNPDRADVIIPAIKIYLSAMEWSKARSVIVPKIGLSDGIIRSLYYNNLGAIEKNT
;
A
#
# COMPACT_ATOMS: atom_id res chain seq x y z
N SER A 1 10.29 -11.07 -8.45
CA SER A 1 9.52 -10.65 -7.27
C SER A 1 10.18 -11.14 -5.99
N ARG A 2 9.96 -10.43 -4.91
CA ARG A 2 10.55 -10.76 -3.61
C ARG A 2 9.55 -10.44 -2.49
N SER A 3 9.51 -11.28 -1.47
CA SER A 3 8.74 -11.06 -0.25
C SER A 3 9.66 -10.77 0.91
N PHE A 4 9.22 -9.88 1.80
CA PHE A 4 9.91 -9.56 3.02
C PHE A 4 9.00 -9.86 4.22
N PRO A 5 9.55 -10.31 5.36
CA PRO A 5 8.75 -10.53 6.56
C PRO A 5 8.39 -9.21 7.26
N LEU A 6 7.77 -8.30 6.51
CA LEU A 6 7.25 -7.01 6.94
C LEU A 6 5.73 -7.11 7.01
N GLY A 7 5.19 -7.69 8.08
CA GLY A 7 3.76 -7.80 8.28
C GLY A 7 3.29 -6.84 9.37
N THR A 8 2.04 -6.41 9.29
CA THR A 8 1.45 -5.49 10.27
C THR A 8 1.45 -6.07 11.68
N VAL A 9 1.12 -7.35 11.82
CA VAL A 9 1.15 -8.06 13.11
C VAL A 9 2.58 -8.16 13.62
N ARG A 10 3.55 -8.47 12.76
CA ARG A 10 4.96 -8.52 13.14
C ARG A 10 5.48 -7.18 13.63
N LEU A 11 5.05 -6.10 13.00
CA LEU A 11 5.40 -4.73 13.43
C LEU A 11 4.81 -4.40 14.79
N LEU A 12 3.55 -4.77 15.03
CA LEU A 12 2.90 -4.57 16.31
C LEU A 12 3.63 -5.32 17.43
N ASP A 13 4.04 -6.55 17.16
CA ASP A 13 4.73 -7.40 18.12
C ASP A 13 6.23 -7.06 18.29
N GLY A 14 6.74 -6.09 17.53
CA GLY A 14 8.15 -5.73 17.56
C GLY A 14 9.07 -6.78 16.94
N ASN A 15 8.55 -7.68 16.11
CA ASN A 15 9.26 -8.83 15.53
C ASN A 15 9.87 -8.53 14.14
N VAL A 16 10.01 -7.25 13.77
CA VAL A 16 10.69 -6.86 12.54
C VAL A 16 12.03 -6.24 12.88
N SER A 17 13.11 -6.89 12.44
CA SER A 17 14.47 -6.38 12.66
C SER A 17 14.81 -5.21 11.75
N GLU A 18 15.76 -4.39 12.17
CA GLU A 18 16.30 -3.31 11.35
C GLU A 18 16.94 -3.85 10.06
N ASP A 19 17.54 -5.03 10.11
CA ASP A 19 18.12 -5.69 8.94
C ASP A 19 17.05 -6.01 7.89
N THR A 20 15.87 -6.47 8.32
CA THR A 20 14.75 -6.71 7.41
C THR A 20 14.28 -5.42 6.72
N TRP A 21 14.20 -4.31 7.45
CA TRP A 21 13.89 -3.00 6.89
C TRP A 21 14.94 -2.55 5.87
N LYS A 22 16.22 -2.72 6.20
CA LYS A 22 17.32 -2.36 5.29
C LYS A 22 17.31 -3.21 4.02
N GLU A 23 17.10 -4.50 4.14
CA GLU A 23 17.00 -5.38 2.97
C GLU A 23 15.86 -4.97 2.04
N ALA A 24 14.70 -4.64 2.59
CA ALA A 24 13.57 -4.17 1.82
C ALA A 24 13.87 -2.82 1.14
N GLU A 25 14.47 -1.90 1.87
CA GLU A 25 14.89 -0.60 1.33
C GLU A 25 15.87 -0.75 0.18
N GLU A 26 16.93 -1.52 0.38
CA GLU A 26 17.96 -1.76 -0.65
C GLU A 26 17.36 -2.41 -1.89
N TRP A 27 16.53 -3.42 -1.70
CA TRP A 27 15.89 -4.11 -2.81
C TRP A 27 14.98 -3.18 -3.63
N ILE A 28 14.19 -2.35 -2.96
CA ILE A 28 13.31 -1.39 -3.63
C ILE A 28 14.13 -0.35 -4.38
N LYS A 29 15.14 0.24 -3.74
CA LYS A 29 16.01 1.23 -4.35
C LYS A 29 16.76 0.68 -5.56
N ASP A 30 17.28 -0.53 -5.47
CA ASP A 30 17.98 -1.19 -6.57
C ASP A 30 17.03 -1.53 -7.72
N THR A 31 15.83 -2.02 -7.40
CA THR A 31 14.83 -2.40 -8.40
C THR A 31 14.32 -1.16 -9.16
N VAL A 32 14.08 -0.07 -8.46
CA VAL A 32 13.61 1.18 -9.05
C VAL A 32 14.73 1.87 -9.84
N GLY A 33 15.96 1.87 -9.32
CA GLY A 33 17.09 2.52 -9.94
C GLY A 33 16.82 3.99 -10.25
N ASN A 34 16.97 4.36 -11.52
CA ASN A 34 16.74 5.73 -12.00
C ASN A 34 15.36 5.95 -12.63
N LEU A 35 14.45 5.01 -12.45
CA LEU A 35 13.07 5.15 -12.94
C LEU A 35 12.40 6.37 -12.29
N LYS A 36 11.61 7.08 -13.08
CA LYS A 36 10.85 8.26 -12.65
C LYS A 36 9.36 8.03 -12.81
N ASN A 37 8.55 8.84 -12.11
CA ASN A 37 7.08 8.79 -12.18
C ASN A 37 6.51 7.43 -11.77
N ILE A 38 7.04 6.88 -10.69
CA ILE A 38 6.62 5.58 -10.16
C ILE A 38 5.32 5.76 -9.38
N SER A 39 4.40 4.84 -9.59
CA SER A 39 3.22 4.66 -8.76
C SER A 39 3.24 3.26 -8.15
N LEU A 40 2.84 3.15 -6.91
CA LEU A 40 2.67 1.86 -6.25
C LEU A 40 1.25 1.34 -6.48
N ILE A 41 1.11 0.03 -6.49
CA ILE A 41 -0.20 -0.62 -6.44
C ILE A 41 -0.37 -1.21 -5.05
N GLY A 42 -1.38 -0.74 -4.34
CA GLY A 42 -1.69 -1.22 -3.01
C GLY A 42 -2.91 -2.12 -3.00
N SER A 43 -2.82 -3.25 -2.32
CA SER A 43 -3.93 -4.18 -2.16
C SER A 43 -4.06 -4.64 -0.71
N GLY A 44 -5.23 -5.08 -0.35
CA GLY A 44 -5.52 -5.58 0.99
C GLY A 44 -6.45 -4.66 1.79
N GLY A 45 -6.92 -5.18 2.91
CA GLY A 45 -7.96 -4.53 3.70
C GLY A 45 -7.56 -3.18 4.29
N ASN A 46 -6.29 -3.00 4.65
CA ASN A 46 -5.82 -1.75 5.27
C ASN A 46 -5.81 -0.59 4.26
N ILE A 47 -5.22 -0.80 3.09
CA ILE A 47 -5.19 0.27 2.08
C ILE A 47 -6.57 0.51 1.47
N ASN A 48 -7.40 -0.52 1.37
CA ASN A 48 -8.78 -0.36 0.91
C ASN A 48 -9.58 0.51 1.89
N LYS A 49 -9.41 0.30 3.20
CA LYS A 49 -10.06 1.13 4.22
C LYS A 49 -9.59 2.58 4.12
N LEU A 50 -8.30 2.80 3.98
CA LEU A 50 -7.72 4.14 3.81
C LEU A 50 -8.30 4.84 2.57
N PHE A 51 -8.44 4.11 1.47
CA PHE A 51 -9.06 4.63 0.26
C PHE A 51 -10.53 5.01 0.48
N LYS A 52 -11.30 4.18 1.16
CA LYS A 52 -12.69 4.49 1.52
C LYS A 52 -12.80 5.75 2.37
N MET A 53 -11.92 5.90 3.36
CA MET A 53 -11.88 7.08 4.22
C MET A 53 -11.54 8.36 3.45
N SER A 54 -10.87 8.26 2.30
CA SER A 54 -10.54 9.41 1.47
C SER A 54 -11.75 10.04 0.78
N GLY A 55 -12.83 9.29 0.63
CA GLY A 55 -14.00 9.72 -0.14
C GLY A 55 -13.74 9.84 -1.64
N LYS A 56 -12.58 9.44 -2.13
CA LYS A 56 -12.26 9.50 -3.56
C LYS A 56 -13.02 8.46 -4.36
N LEU A 57 -13.33 8.81 -5.60
CA LEU A 57 -13.98 7.91 -6.54
C LEU A 57 -13.02 6.78 -6.97
N PRO A 58 -13.55 5.58 -7.32
CA PRO A 58 -12.74 4.49 -7.87
C PRO A 58 -11.92 4.96 -9.07
N GLY A 59 -10.67 4.50 -9.15
CA GLY A 59 -9.73 4.90 -10.20
C GLY A 59 -8.86 6.11 -9.84
N LYS A 60 -9.17 6.82 -8.77
CA LYS A 60 -8.29 7.88 -8.26
C LYS A 60 -7.17 7.27 -7.41
N THR A 61 -6.07 8.01 -7.27
CA THR A 61 -4.90 7.59 -6.50
C THR A 61 -4.88 8.24 -5.13
N LEU A 62 -4.18 7.57 -4.18
CA LEU A 62 -3.82 8.16 -2.90
C LEU A 62 -2.42 8.76 -3.03
N THR A 63 -2.28 10.05 -2.73
CA THR A 63 -0.98 10.72 -2.75
C THR A 63 -0.21 10.45 -1.46
N VAL A 64 1.12 10.58 -1.51
CA VAL A 64 1.99 10.54 -0.31
C VAL A 64 1.48 11.52 0.74
N ARG A 65 1.15 12.73 0.32
CA ARG A 65 0.69 13.79 1.22
C ARG A 65 -0.58 13.40 1.96
N TYR A 66 -1.54 12.80 1.26
CA TYR A 66 -2.77 12.31 1.86
C TYR A 66 -2.51 11.19 2.87
N ILE A 67 -1.70 10.20 2.48
CA ILE A 67 -1.37 9.06 3.33
C ILE A 67 -0.63 9.53 4.59
N GLN A 68 0.32 10.45 4.45
CA GLN A 68 1.03 11.03 5.60
C GLN A 68 0.08 11.78 6.54
N SER A 69 -0.85 12.56 5.99
CA SER A 69 -1.84 13.27 6.80
C SER A 69 -2.71 12.31 7.60
N TYR A 70 -3.12 11.21 7.01
CA TYR A 70 -3.89 10.18 7.70
C TYR A 70 -3.07 9.43 8.76
N TYR A 71 -1.81 9.17 8.46
CA TYR A 71 -0.90 8.58 9.44
C TYR A 71 -0.83 9.43 10.71
N ASP A 72 -0.62 10.74 10.54
CA ASP A 72 -0.55 11.68 11.66
C ASP A 72 -1.89 11.77 12.39
N PHE A 73 -2.99 11.82 11.65
CA PHE A 73 -4.34 11.87 12.21
C PHE A 73 -4.66 10.62 13.05
N LEU A 74 -4.36 9.44 12.54
CA LEU A 74 -4.60 8.18 13.24
C LEU A 74 -3.72 8.06 14.49
N ASN A 75 -2.48 8.53 14.43
CA ASN A 75 -1.59 8.55 15.59
C ASN A 75 -2.04 9.53 16.67
N SER A 76 -2.80 10.55 16.33
CA SER A 76 -3.36 11.51 17.31
C SER A 76 -4.51 10.92 18.13
N MET A 77 -5.08 9.80 17.70
CA MET A 77 -6.21 9.15 18.37
C MET A 77 -5.77 7.91 19.13
N SER A 78 -6.46 7.63 20.24
CA SER A 78 -6.32 6.36 20.96
C SER A 78 -6.92 5.21 20.16
N TYR A 79 -6.60 3.99 20.55
CA TYR A 79 -7.19 2.77 19.98
C TYR A 79 -8.72 2.81 20.02
N GLU A 80 -9.28 3.17 21.17
CA GLU A 80 -10.73 3.26 21.37
C GLU A 80 -11.36 4.34 20.49
N GLU A 81 -10.70 5.48 20.36
CA GLU A 81 -11.17 6.56 19.48
C GLU A 81 -11.17 6.15 18.01
N ARG A 82 -10.17 5.38 17.57
CA ARG A 82 -10.14 4.85 16.21
C ARG A 82 -11.31 3.91 15.93
N ILE A 83 -11.66 3.07 16.88
CA ILE A 83 -12.82 2.18 16.77
C ILE A 83 -14.11 2.98 16.68
N SER A 84 -14.33 3.89 17.63
CA SER A 84 -15.61 4.62 17.75
C SER A 84 -15.79 5.69 16.69
N ASN A 85 -14.74 6.44 16.33
CA ASN A 85 -14.86 7.59 15.44
C ASN A 85 -14.72 7.22 13.95
N LEU A 86 -14.01 6.14 13.63
CA LEU A 86 -13.73 5.75 12.25
C LEU A 86 -14.42 4.46 11.84
N ASP A 87 -15.28 3.91 12.69
CA ASP A 87 -15.98 2.65 12.41
C ASP A 87 -15.02 1.53 11.99
N LEU A 88 -13.91 1.42 12.71
CA LEU A 88 -12.92 0.39 12.48
C LEU A 88 -13.21 -0.82 13.37
N ASN A 89 -13.07 -2.02 12.79
CA ASN A 89 -13.03 -3.24 13.59
C ASN A 89 -11.84 -3.19 14.56
N PRO A 90 -11.95 -3.80 15.77
CA PRO A 90 -10.82 -3.86 16.71
C PRO A 90 -9.52 -4.34 16.07
N ASP A 91 -9.58 -5.40 15.26
CA ASP A 91 -8.41 -5.95 14.57
C ASP A 91 -7.80 -4.94 13.59
N ARG A 92 -8.63 -4.14 12.94
CA ARG A 92 -8.19 -3.12 11.98
C ARG A 92 -7.61 -1.90 12.67
N ALA A 93 -8.17 -1.50 13.80
CA ALA A 93 -7.71 -0.35 14.57
C ALA A 93 -6.27 -0.54 15.08
N ASP A 94 -5.86 -1.78 15.34
CA ASP A 94 -4.50 -2.12 15.74
C ASP A 94 -3.51 -2.07 14.58
N VAL A 95 -3.88 -2.57 13.41
CA VAL A 95 -2.93 -2.84 12.32
C VAL A 95 -2.88 -1.75 11.25
N ILE A 96 -3.81 -0.81 11.25
CA ILE A 96 -3.89 0.22 10.20
C ILE A 96 -2.67 1.15 10.21
N ILE A 97 -2.19 1.55 11.38
CA ILE A 97 -1.01 2.42 11.51
C ILE A 97 0.26 1.74 11.02
N PRO A 98 0.60 0.51 11.47
CA PRO A 98 1.74 -0.23 10.90
C PRO A 98 1.62 -0.44 9.39
N ALA A 99 0.42 -0.71 8.89
CA ALA A 99 0.20 -0.86 7.46
C ALA A 99 0.54 0.42 6.68
N ILE A 100 0.06 1.56 7.16
CA ILE A 100 0.36 2.85 6.54
C ILE A 100 1.85 3.14 6.59
N LYS A 101 2.54 2.80 7.68
CA LYS A 101 3.99 2.95 7.80
C LYS A 101 4.74 2.17 6.72
N ILE A 102 4.31 0.96 6.42
CA ILE A 102 4.89 0.15 5.34
C ILE A 102 4.71 0.87 3.99
N TYR A 103 3.52 1.37 3.70
CA TYR A 103 3.26 2.11 2.46
C TYR A 103 4.10 3.38 2.35
N LEU A 104 4.17 4.17 3.41
CA LEU A 104 4.98 5.39 3.44
C LEU A 104 6.46 5.08 3.23
N SER A 105 6.97 4.04 3.85
CA SER A 105 8.36 3.60 3.68
C SER A 105 8.63 3.17 2.24
N ALA A 106 7.76 2.35 1.66
CA ALA A 106 7.89 1.92 0.28
C ALA A 106 7.83 3.10 -0.71
N MET A 107 6.97 4.08 -0.43
CA MET A 107 6.88 5.30 -1.26
C MET A 107 8.14 6.15 -1.15
N GLU A 108 8.70 6.30 0.05
CA GLU A 108 9.95 7.02 0.25
C GLU A 108 11.11 6.35 -0.49
N TRP A 109 11.27 5.04 -0.35
CA TRP A 109 12.36 4.29 -0.96
C TRP A 109 12.27 4.22 -2.49
N SER A 110 11.05 4.14 -3.02
CA SER A 110 10.81 4.11 -4.47
C SER A 110 10.68 5.48 -5.09
N LYS A 111 10.54 6.54 -4.28
CA LYS A 111 10.18 7.90 -4.70
C LYS A 111 8.84 7.96 -5.42
N ALA A 112 7.95 7.02 -5.16
CA ALA A 112 6.60 7.02 -5.68
C ALA A 112 5.80 8.17 -5.04
N ARG A 113 4.97 8.84 -5.84
CA ARG A 113 4.14 9.96 -5.38
C ARG A 113 2.72 9.54 -5.05
N SER A 114 2.31 8.38 -5.50
CA SER A 114 0.94 7.91 -5.35
C SER A 114 0.85 6.40 -5.26
N VAL A 115 -0.26 5.96 -4.68
CA VAL A 115 -0.66 4.54 -4.62
C VAL A 115 -1.98 4.39 -5.38
N ILE A 116 -2.01 3.45 -6.30
CA ILE A 116 -3.22 3.00 -6.97
C ILE A 116 -3.83 1.89 -6.12
N VAL A 117 -5.10 2.03 -5.74
CA VAL A 117 -5.80 1.06 -4.92
C VAL A 117 -6.94 0.45 -5.74
N PRO A 118 -6.72 -0.69 -6.39
CA PRO A 118 -7.78 -1.35 -7.13
C PRO A 118 -8.84 -1.87 -6.16
N LYS A 119 -10.13 -1.52 -6.39
CA LYS A 119 -11.24 -2.19 -5.71
C LYS A 119 -11.41 -3.59 -6.29
N ILE A 120 -12.00 -4.50 -5.51
CA ILE A 120 -12.15 -5.92 -5.89
C ILE A 120 -12.69 -6.07 -7.32
N GLY A 121 -13.77 -5.37 -7.70
CA GLY A 121 -14.30 -5.42 -9.05
C GLY A 121 -13.42 -4.78 -10.12
N LEU A 122 -12.66 -3.74 -9.77
CA LEU A 122 -11.69 -3.09 -10.67
C LEU A 122 -10.41 -3.92 -10.80
N SER A 123 -9.99 -4.59 -9.72
CA SER A 123 -8.84 -5.50 -9.75
C SER A 123 -9.06 -6.60 -10.78
N ASP A 124 -10.23 -7.23 -10.78
CA ASP A 124 -10.57 -8.26 -11.75
C ASP A 124 -10.55 -7.71 -13.18
N GLY A 125 -11.07 -6.52 -13.40
CA GLY A 125 -11.05 -5.86 -14.70
C GLY A 125 -9.63 -5.54 -15.16
N ILE A 126 -8.77 -5.03 -14.28
CA ILE A 126 -7.37 -4.72 -14.58
C ILE A 126 -6.59 -5.99 -14.90
N ILE A 127 -6.75 -7.06 -14.11
CA ILE A 127 -6.08 -8.34 -14.33
C ILE A 127 -6.51 -8.93 -15.68
N ARG A 128 -7.78 -8.91 -16.00
CA ARG A 128 -8.29 -9.36 -17.30
C ARG A 128 -7.70 -8.56 -18.44
N SER A 129 -7.69 -7.24 -18.33
CA SER A 129 -7.12 -6.37 -19.35
C SER A 129 -5.64 -6.66 -19.59
N LEU A 130 -4.85 -6.80 -18.53
CA LEU A 130 -3.43 -7.15 -18.63
C LEU A 130 -3.24 -8.55 -19.25
N TYR A 131 -4.06 -9.51 -18.88
CA TYR A 131 -4.01 -10.86 -19.43
C TYR A 131 -4.27 -10.86 -20.94
N TYR A 132 -5.32 -10.19 -21.40
CA TYR A 132 -5.64 -10.10 -22.83
C TYR A 132 -4.57 -9.32 -23.60
N ASN A 133 -4.03 -8.25 -23.04
CA ASN A 133 -2.94 -7.50 -23.66
C ASN A 133 -1.68 -8.36 -23.84
N ASN A 134 -1.35 -9.18 -22.85
CA ASN A 134 -0.21 -10.10 -22.92
C ASN A 134 -0.44 -11.20 -23.94
N LEU A 135 -1.65 -11.77 -24.03
CA LEU A 135 -1.99 -12.74 -25.06
C LEU A 135 -1.85 -12.14 -26.48
N GLY A 136 -2.37 -10.92 -26.69
CA GLY A 136 -2.23 -10.24 -27.96
C GLY A 136 -0.79 -9.96 -28.32
N ALA A 137 0.09 -9.67 -27.36
CA ALA A 137 1.53 -9.49 -27.59
C ALA A 137 2.21 -10.81 -27.95
N ILE A 138 1.81 -11.94 -27.33
CA ILE A 138 2.34 -13.27 -27.65
C ILE A 138 1.96 -13.68 -29.07
N GLU A 139 0.71 -13.47 -29.49
CA GLU A 139 0.22 -13.78 -30.83
C GLU A 139 0.92 -12.95 -31.91
N LYS A 140 1.26 -11.71 -31.62
CA LYS A 140 2.00 -10.83 -32.56
C LYS A 140 3.46 -11.22 -32.72
N ASN A 141 4.05 -11.90 -31.74
CA ASN A 141 5.46 -12.32 -31.75
C ASN A 141 5.65 -13.77 -32.26
N THR A 142 4.59 -14.45 -32.54
CA THR A 142 4.58 -15.79 -33.18
C THR A 142 4.20 -15.70 -34.63
#